data_3f0a0eeab5d24a07a05a92302bbbf86f
#
_entry.id   3f0a0eeab5d24a07a05a92302bbbf86f
#
_cell.length_a   1.000
_cell.length_b   1.000
_cell.length_c   1.000
_cell.angle_alpha   90.00
_cell.angle_beta   90.00
_cell.angle_gamma   90.00
#
_symmetry.space_group_name_H-M   'P 1'
#
loop_
_entity.id
_entity.type
_entity.pdbx_description
1 polymer ?
#
loop_
_entity_poly.entity_id
_entity_poly.type
_entity_poly.pdbx_seq_one_letter_code
_entity_poly.pdbx_strand_id
1 'polypeptide(L)'
;MTGTTNLAALPSRAASVPTHMLPHRTPVELLALARDGLAEARQTPADGLRYATAHLAALRAAAAVLAARARPEPRRRSRLTSVWVLLSAVTPGLREWALFFTAAATKRAAAEAGIPRAVTSREADDLVEAAEQFVEVVAGTLGLSHQPVLDGLAS
;
A
#
# COMPACT_ATOMS: atom_id res chain seq x y z
N MET A 1 37.60 -5.87 -11.70
CA MET A 1 37.09 -5.70 -11.80
C MET A 1 36.24 -6.01 -12.15
N THR A 2 35.81 -6.22 -12.36
CA THR A 2 35.17 -6.41 -12.66
C THR A 2 34.04 -6.51 -12.61
N GLY A 3 33.56 -6.45 -12.45
CA GLY A 3 32.49 -6.40 -12.25
C GLY A 3 31.51 -6.68 -12.88
N THR A 4 31.38 -6.88 -13.36
CA THR A 4 30.65 -7.00 -13.95
C THR A 4 29.57 -7.47 -13.92
N THR A 5 29.34 -7.81 -13.68
CA THR A 5 28.45 -8.17 -13.60
C THR A 5 27.36 -8.07 -13.70
N ASN A 6 27.23 -7.85 -13.82
CA ASN A 6 26.25 -7.70 -13.91
C ASN A 6 25.40 -7.71 -14.34
N LEU A 7 25.29 -7.85 -14.57
CA LEU A 7 24.56 -7.65 -14.99
C LEU A 7 23.68 -7.87 -15.29
N ALA A 8 23.67 -8.05 -15.42
CA ALA A 8 23.06 -8.11 -15.79
C ALA A 8 22.09 -8.24 -15.60
N ALA A 9 21.91 -8.21 -15.39
CA ALA A 9 21.17 -8.27 -15.16
C ALA A 9 20.13 -8.41 -15.18
N LEU A 10 19.73 -8.65 -15.33
CA LEU A 10 18.84 -8.89 -15.38
C LEU A 10 17.86 -8.31 -15.33
N PRO A 11 17.59 -8.00 -15.22
CA PRO A 11 16.76 -7.42 -15.06
C PRO A 11 15.74 -7.18 -15.24
N SER A 12 15.71 -7.14 -15.16
CA SER A 12 14.80 -6.83 -15.75
C SER A 12 13.44 -6.93 -15.44
N ARG A 13 12.98 -7.68 -14.66
CA ARG A 13 11.69 -7.76 -14.33
C ARG A 13 11.23 -6.77 -13.36
N ALA A 14 11.97 -6.37 -12.42
CA ALA A 14 11.55 -5.43 -11.38
C ALA A 14 11.72 -4.01 -11.85
N ALA A 15 10.73 -3.17 -11.69
CA ALA A 15 10.83 -1.77 -11.99
C ALA A 15 11.75 -1.10 -10.97
N SER A 16 12.54 -0.13 -11.44
CA SER A 16 13.40 0.63 -10.53
C SER A 16 12.61 1.72 -9.84
N VAL A 17 12.93 1.95 -8.59
CA VAL A 17 12.25 2.94 -7.77
C VAL A 17 13.31 3.79 -7.08
N PRO A 18 13.12 5.12 -7.06
CA PRO A 18 14.08 5.98 -6.34
C PRO A 18 14.25 5.51 -4.91
N THR A 19 15.49 5.50 -4.44
CA THR A 19 15.80 4.96 -3.13
C THR A 19 14.97 5.59 -2.02
N HIS A 20 14.75 6.90 -2.09
CA HIS A 20 13.99 7.57 -1.03
C HIS A 20 12.51 7.19 -1.01
N MET A 21 12.02 6.53 -2.05
CA MET A 21 10.63 6.07 -2.09
C MET A 21 10.47 4.67 -1.55
N LEU A 22 11.56 3.99 -1.25
CA LEU A 22 11.48 2.63 -0.74
C LEU A 22 11.14 2.65 0.74
N PRO A 23 10.24 1.75 1.17
CA PRO A 23 9.89 1.67 2.58
C PRO A 23 11.09 1.19 3.40
N HIS A 24 11.15 1.64 4.65
CA HIS A 24 12.18 1.19 5.59
C HIS A 24 11.75 -0.04 6.37
N ARG A 25 10.49 -0.43 6.26
CA ARG A 25 9.96 -1.57 6.99
C ARG A 25 9.82 -2.76 6.07
N THR A 26 9.78 -3.94 6.66
CA THR A 26 9.61 -5.17 5.89
C THR A 26 8.18 -5.30 5.39
N PRO A 27 7.94 -6.11 4.36
CA PRO A 27 6.56 -6.35 3.90
C PRO A 27 5.65 -6.87 5.01
N VAL A 28 6.15 -7.77 5.86
CA VAL A 28 5.34 -8.30 6.96
C VAL A 28 4.96 -7.19 7.93
N GLU A 29 5.92 -6.33 8.28
CA GLU A 29 5.64 -5.22 9.17
C GLU A 29 4.63 -4.25 8.58
N LEU A 30 4.76 -3.97 7.28
CA LEU A 30 3.85 -3.05 6.63
C LEU A 30 2.44 -3.60 6.55
N LEU A 31 2.29 -4.90 6.29
CA LEU A 31 0.97 -5.51 6.29
C LEU A 31 0.36 -5.53 7.68
N ALA A 32 1.17 -5.75 8.70
CA ALA A 32 0.67 -5.70 10.08
C ALA A 32 0.16 -4.29 10.40
N LEU A 33 0.92 -3.26 10.00
CA LEU A 33 0.48 -1.89 10.21
C LEU A 33 -0.79 -1.58 9.43
N ALA A 34 -0.92 -2.12 8.23
CA ALA A 34 -2.13 -1.92 7.44
C ALA A 34 -3.34 -2.54 8.15
N ARG A 35 -3.19 -3.74 8.68
CA ARG A 35 -4.28 -4.39 9.38
C ARG A 35 -4.65 -3.67 10.66
N ASP A 36 -3.64 -3.21 11.40
CA ASP A 36 -3.90 -2.42 12.61
C ASP A 36 -4.63 -1.12 12.26
N GLY A 37 -4.24 -0.49 11.16
CA GLY A 37 -4.90 0.73 10.72
C GLY A 37 -6.35 0.50 10.33
N LEU A 38 -6.65 -0.66 9.73
CA LEU A 38 -8.03 -0.97 9.38
C LEU A 38 -8.87 -1.25 10.63
N ALA A 39 -8.29 -1.90 11.62
CA ALA A 39 -9.00 -2.11 12.89
C ALA A 39 -9.28 -0.76 13.55
N GLU A 40 -8.33 0.16 13.49
CA GLU A 40 -8.52 1.51 14.01
C GLU A 40 -9.61 2.25 13.23
N ALA A 41 -9.61 2.13 11.91
CA ALA A 41 -10.62 2.79 11.08
C ALA A 41 -12.02 2.33 11.46
N ARG A 42 -12.19 1.05 11.71
CA ARG A 42 -13.49 0.53 12.09
C ARG A 42 -14.01 1.09 13.42
N GLN A 43 -13.08 1.51 14.28
CA GLN A 43 -13.44 2.10 15.56
C GLN A 43 -13.58 3.61 15.50
N THR A 44 -13.38 4.20 14.34
CA THR A 44 -13.34 5.65 14.19
C THR A 44 -14.70 6.16 13.71
N PRO A 45 -15.44 6.87 14.56
CA PRO A 45 -16.80 7.29 14.19
C PRO A 45 -16.85 8.45 13.19
N ALA A 46 -15.85 9.31 13.19
CA ALA A 46 -15.84 10.47 12.29
C ALA A 46 -15.56 9.99 10.86
N ASP A 47 -16.46 10.33 9.94
CA ASP A 47 -16.41 9.84 8.57
C ASP A 47 -15.11 10.20 7.85
N GLY A 48 -14.70 11.45 7.92
CA GLY A 48 -13.48 11.88 7.24
C GLY A 48 -12.23 11.21 7.79
N LEU A 49 -12.16 11.07 9.10
CA LEU A 49 -11.02 10.42 9.72
C LEU A 49 -11.00 8.93 9.42
N ARG A 50 -12.17 8.29 9.42
CA ARG A 50 -12.26 6.88 9.07
C ARG A 50 -11.79 6.65 7.63
N TYR A 51 -12.18 7.54 6.72
CA TYR A 51 -11.76 7.46 5.33
C TYR A 51 -10.24 7.61 5.22
N ALA A 52 -9.68 8.62 5.87
CA ALA A 52 -8.24 8.88 5.81
C ALA A 52 -7.43 7.74 6.43
N THR A 53 -7.92 7.18 7.53
CA THR A 53 -7.25 6.08 8.22
C THR A 53 -7.26 4.83 7.34
N ALA A 54 -8.37 4.55 6.68
CA ALA A 54 -8.46 3.41 5.78
C ALA A 54 -7.54 3.60 4.56
N HIS A 55 -7.48 4.80 4.02
CA HIS A 55 -6.62 5.09 2.88
C HIS A 55 -5.14 4.91 3.26
N LEU A 56 -4.76 5.34 4.45
CA LEU A 56 -3.40 5.15 4.92
C LEU A 56 -3.06 3.67 5.05
N ALA A 57 -4.02 2.86 5.51
CA ALA A 57 -3.81 1.42 5.58
C ALA A 57 -3.56 0.84 4.18
N ALA A 58 -4.32 1.28 3.18
CA ALA A 58 -4.09 0.83 1.81
C ALA A 58 -2.71 1.26 1.31
N LEU A 59 -2.27 2.48 1.66
CA LEU A 59 -0.93 2.93 1.30
C LEU A 59 0.15 2.03 1.90
N ARG A 60 -0.04 1.59 3.13
CA ARG A 60 0.92 0.70 3.77
C ARG A 60 0.96 -0.67 3.10
N ALA A 61 -0.18 -1.16 2.65
CA ALA A 61 -0.21 -2.41 1.90
C ALA A 61 0.51 -2.26 0.56
N ALA A 62 0.30 -1.13 -0.12
CA ALA A 62 1.02 -0.85 -1.37
C ALA A 62 2.52 -0.77 -1.11
N ALA A 63 2.90 -0.13 0.00
CA ALA A 63 4.31 -0.05 0.38
C ALA A 63 4.91 -1.42 0.64
N ALA A 64 4.11 -2.38 1.12
CA ALA A 64 4.60 -3.74 1.31
C ALA A 64 5.01 -4.38 -0.02
N VAL A 65 4.25 -4.11 -1.09
CA VAL A 65 4.61 -4.61 -2.41
C VAL A 65 5.91 -3.98 -2.88
N LEU A 66 6.06 -2.68 -2.68
CA LEU A 66 7.29 -2.00 -3.07
C LEU A 66 8.48 -2.53 -2.29
N ALA A 67 8.32 -2.77 -0.99
CA ALA A 67 9.39 -3.31 -0.17
C ALA A 67 9.80 -4.69 -0.66
N ALA A 68 8.86 -5.48 -1.15
CA ALA A 68 9.14 -6.84 -1.58
C ALA A 68 9.68 -6.91 -3.00
N ARG A 69 9.27 -5.99 -3.87
CA ARG A 69 9.49 -6.16 -5.31
C ARG A 69 10.20 -5.05 -6.02
N ALA A 70 10.24 -3.85 -5.45
CA ALA A 70 10.89 -2.73 -6.13
C ALA A 70 12.38 -2.79 -5.96
N ARG A 71 13.11 -2.26 -6.94
CA ARG A 71 14.55 -2.14 -6.85
C ARG A 71 14.93 -0.72 -6.60
N PRO A 72 15.95 -0.46 -5.79
CA PRO A 72 16.41 0.92 -5.58
C PRO A 72 17.06 1.47 -6.83
N GLU A 73 16.91 2.76 -7.04
CA GLU A 73 17.50 3.43 -8.14
C GLU A 73 18.16 4.71 -7.66
N PRO A 74 19.33 4.60 -7.06
CA PRO A 74 19.94 5.73 -6.35
C PRO A 74 20.40 6.87 -7.24
N ARG A 75 20.67 6.61 -8.50
CA ARG A 75 21.13 7.62 -9.35
C ARG A 75 20.10 8.43 -9.97
N ARG A 76 18.89 8.01 -9.96
CA ARG A 76 17.86 8.70 -10.64
C ARG A 76 17.51 9.98 -9.95
N ARG A 77 17.35 11.04 -10.72
CA ARG A 77 16.93 12.27 -10.19
C ARG A 77 15.54 12.08 -9.66
N SER A 78 15.31 12.57 -8.51
CA SER A 78 14.04 12.42 -7.85
C SER A 78 12.93 13.15 -8.58
N ARG A 79 11.78 12.52 -8.71
CA ARG A 79 10.59 13.12 -9.21
C ARG A 79 9.53 12.81 -8.26
N LEU A 80 8.58 13.70 -8.06
CA LEU A 80 7.44 13.41 -7.21
C LEU A 80 6.60 12.36 -7.90
N THR A 81 6.52 11.20 -7.32
CA THR A 81 5.80 10.07 -7.87
C THR A 81 5.01 9.42 -6.76
N SER A 82 3.74 9.17 -6.98
CA SER A 82 2.92 8.58 -5.95
C SER A 82 3.23 7.10 -5.80
N VAL A 83 2.96 6.58 -4.62
CA VAL A 83 3.08 5.16 -4.33
C VAL A 83 2.24 4.35 -5.33
N TRP A 84 1.08 4.88 -5.71
CA TRP A 84 0.16 4.16 -6.60
C TRP A 84 0.72 4.03 -8.01
N VAL A 85 1.40 5.04 -8.49
CA VAL A 85 2.07 4.96 -9.80
C VAL A 85 3.16 3.91 -9.75
N LEU A 86 3.96 3.91 -8.68
CA LEU A 86 5.01 2.93 -8.52
C LEU A 86 4.46 1.52 -8.40
N LEU A 87 3.36 1.36 -7.68
CA LEU A 87 2.72 0.06 -7.54
C LEU A 87 2.34 -0.52 -8.89
N SER A 88 1.73 0.29 -9.75
CA SER A 88 1.31 -0.15 -11.07
C SER A 88 2.51 -0.58 -11.92
N ALA A 89 3.64 0.11 -11.77
CA ALA A 89 4.84 -0.22 -12.52
C ALA A 89 5.47 -1.52 -12.03
N VAL A 90 5.48 -1.71 -10.71
CA VAL A 90 6.12 -2.87 -10.11
C VAL A 90 5.26 -4.13 -10.22
N THR A 91 3.96 -3.97 -10.07
CA THR A 91 3.03 -5.09 -10.11
C THR A 91 1.81 -4.70 -10.94
N PRO A 92 1.91 -4.84 -12.27
CA PRO A 92 0.81 -4.41 -13.15
C PRO A 92 -0.53 -5.07 -12.84
N GLY A 93 -0.53 -6.24 -12.25
CA GLY A 93 -1.78 -6.91 -11.86
C GLY A 93 -2.57 -6.17 -10.81
N LEU A 94 -1.95 -5.20 -10.12
CA LEU A 94 -2.64 -4.40 -9.11
C LEU A 94 -3.02 -3.00 -9.62
N ARG A 95 -2.93 -2.81 -10.92
CA ARG A 95 -3.17 -1.49 -11.50
C ARG A 95 -4.55 -0.93 -11.20
N GLU A 96 -5.58 -1.76 -11.26
CA GLU A 96 -6.93 -1.27 -11.00
C GLU A 96 -7.11 -0.82 -9.56
N TRP A 97 -6.48 -1.52 -8.64
CA TRP A 97 -6.47 -1.08 -7.25
C TRP A 97 -5.76 0.26 -7.11
N ALA A 98 -4.63 0.41 -7.81
CA ALA A 98 -3.88 1.65 -7.76
C ALA A 98 -4.70 2.81 -8.29
N LEU A 99 -5.45 2.60 -9.37
CA LEU A 99 -6.31 3.65 -9.93
C LEU A 99 -7.43 4.01 -8.95
N PHE A 100 -8.00 3.01 -8.31
CA PHE A 100 -9.08 3.23 -7.35
C PHE A 100 -8.58 4.10 -6.18
N PHE A 101 -7.44 3.74 -5.59
CA PHE A 101 -6.95 4.49 -4.44
C PHE A 101 -6.35 5.84 -4.83
N THR A 102 -5.87 5.98 -6.06
CA THR A 102 -5.45 7.28 -6.57
C THR A 102 -6.64 8.23 -6.62
N ALA A 103 -7.77 7.75 -7.10
CA ALA A 103 -8.98 8.57 -7.14
C ALA A 103 -9.44 8.92 -5.73
N ALA A 104 -9.29 8.00 -4.79
CA ALA A 104 -9.69 8.24 -3.41
C ALA A 104 -8.79 9.25 -2.70
N ALA A 105 -7.56 9.44 -3.19
CA ALA A 105 -6.61 10.34 -2.53
C ALA A 105 -7.10 11.78 -2.50
N THR A 106 -7.84 12.22 -3.51
CA THR A 106 -8.38 13.58 -3.55
C THR A 106 -9.38 13.79 -2.41
N LYS A 107 -10.24 12.81 -2.21
CA LYS A 107 -11.25 12.90 -1.15
C LYS A 107 -10.57 12.80 0.22
N ARG A 108 -9.54 11.97 0.33
CA ARG A 108 -8.78 11.88 1.55
C ARG A 108 -8.14 13.23 1.90
N ALA A 109 -7.54 13.90 0.91
CA ALA A 109 -6.91 15.18 1.13
C ALA A 109 -7.93 16.22 1.60
N ALA A 110 -9.12 16.21 1.03
CA ALA A 110 -10.18 17.13 1.44
C ALA A 110 -10.60 16.86 2.88
N ALA A 111 -10.72 15.59 3.25
CA ALA A 111 -11.08 15.23 4.62
C ALA A 111 -9.99 15.66 5.61
N GLU A 112 -8.72 15.48 5.25
CA GLU A 112 -7.62 15.87 6.11
C GLU A 112 -7.53 17.38 6.25
N ALA A 113 -7.97 18.11 5.23
CA ALA A 113 -7.99 19.56 5.29
C ALA A 113 -9.18 20.08 6.09
N GLY A 114 -10.02 19.19 6.59
CA GLY A 114 -11.14 19.59 7.43
C GLY A 114 -12.33 20.15 6.65
N ILE A 115 -12.42 19.86 5.34
CA ILE A 115 -13.54 20.34 4.55
C ILE A 115 -14.79 19.60 5.00
N PRO A 116 -15.84 20.34 5.43
CA PRO A 116 -17.04 19.70 5.94
C PRO A 116 -17.71 18.84 4.87
N ARG A 117 -18.17 17.67 5.26
CA ARG A 117 -18.91 16.79 4.38
C ARG A 117 -18.13 16.35 3.14
N ALA A 118 -16.81 16.40 3.21
CA ALA A 118 -16.00 15.92 2.12
C ALA A 118 -16.24 14.42 1.88
N VAL A 119 -16.59 13.70 2.94
CA VAL A 119 -16.79 12.25 2.91
C VAL A 119 -18.12 11.93 3.58
N THR A 120 -18.93 11.10 2.93
CA THR A 120 -20.14 10.58 3.57
C THR A 120 -19.81 9.35 4.40
N SER A 121 -20.71 9.00 5.30
CA SER A 121 -20.53 7.80 6.10
C SER A 121 -20.40 6.55 5.23
N ARG A 122 -21.20 6.47 4.18
CA ARG A 122 -21.16 5.33 3.29
C ARG A 122 -19.85 5.28 2.52
N GLU A 123 -19.35 6.42 2.07
CA GLU A 123 -18.08 6.45 1.38
C GLU A 123 -16.94 5.98 2.29
N ALA A 124 -17.00 6.37 3.57
CA ALA A 124 -15.98 5.94 4.51
C ALA A 124 -16.05 4.43 4.73
N ASP A 125 -17.25 3.90 4.92
CA ASP A 125 -17.42 2.46 5.11
C ASP A 125 -16.98 1.67 3.89
N ASP A 126 -17.31 2.16 2.71
CA ASP A 126 -16.93 1.49 1.46
C ASP A 126 -15.42 1.49 1.29
N LEU A 127 -14.75 2.57 1.70
CA LEU A 127 -13.30 2.59 1.58
C LEU A 127 -12.63 1.64 2.57
N VAL A 128 -13.17 1.53 3.78
CA VAL A 128 -12.64 0.54 4.73
C VAL A 128 -12.74 -0.85 4.13
N GLU A 129 -13.88 -1.18 3.56
CA GLU A 129 -14.09 -2.49 2.97
C GLU A 129 -13.15 -2.72 1.79
N ALA A 130 -13.00 -1.74 0.92
CA ALA A 130 -12.10 -1.86 -0.22
C ALA A 130 -10.66 -2.03 0.24
N ALA A 131 -10.25 -1.28 1.26
CA ALA A 131 -8.88 -1.38 1.78
C ALA A 131 -8.64 -2.75 2.41
N GLU A 132 -9.64 -3.30 3.09
CA GLU A 132 -9.52 -4.64 3.65
C GLU A 132 -9.32 -5.69 2.56
N GLN A 133 -10.08 -5.58 1.49
CA GLN A 133 -9.92 -6.48 0.36
C GLN A 133 -8.55 -6.33 -0.27
N PHE A 134 -8.11 -5.10 -0.43
CA PHE A 134 -6.80 -4.83 -1.02
C PHE A 134 -5.67 -5.42 -0.18
N VAL A 135 -5.74 -5.28 1.13
CA VAL A 135 -4.72 -5.86 2.02
C VAL A 135 -4.64 -7.37 1.83
N GLU A 136 -5.78 -8.04 1.70
CA GLU A 136 -5.77 -9.48 1.50
C GLU A 136 -5.25 -9.85 0.12
N VAL A 137 -5.56 -9.07 -0.89
CA VAL A 137 -5.02 -9.29 -2.23
C VAL A 137 -3.49 -9.14 -2.21
N VAL A 138 -2.99 -8.11 -1.52
CA VAL A 138 -1.55 -7.90 -1.40
C VAL A 138 -0.91 -9.07 -0.65
N ALA A 139 -1.50 -9.47 0.46
CA ALA A 139 -0.96 -10.58 1.24
C ALA A 139 -0.86 -11.85 0.39
N GLY A 140 -1.91 -12.14 -0.36
CA GLY A 140 -1.89 -13.31 -1.26
C GLY A 140 -0.83 -13.19 -2.35
N THR A 141 -0.70 -11.98 -2.92
CA THR A 141 0.27 -11.72 -3.97
C THR A 141 1.70 -11.93 -3.46
N LEU A 142 1.96 -11.59 -2.21
CA LEU A 142 3.28 -11.72 -1.62
C LEU A 142 3.49 -13.05 -0.89
N GLY A 143 2.49 -13.91 -0.87
CA GLY A 143 2.60 -15.17 -0.14
C GLY A 143 2.59 -15.01 1.36
N LEU A 144 1.97 -13.93 1.85
CA LEU A 144 1.95 -13.58 3.27
C LEU A 144 0.53 -13.58 3.82
N SER A 145 -0.30 -14.49 3.37
CA SER A 145 -1.69 -14.55 3.80
C SER A 145 -1.78 -14.78 5.30
N HIS A 146 -2.71 -14.07 5.91
CA HIS A 146 -2.92 -14.19 7.35
C HIS A 146 -3.51 -15.56 7.66
N GLN A 147 -2.99 -16.19 8.69
CA GLN A 147 -3.47 -17.50 9.14
C GLN A 147 -4.10 -17.34 10.50
N PRO A 148 -5.38 -16.99 10.55
CA PRO A 148 -5.98 -16.73 11.85
C PRO A 148 -6.27 -18.04 12.53
N VAL A 149 -6.29 -18.01 13.79
CA VAL A 149 -6.93 -19.00 14.56
C VAL A 149 -6.45 -20.41 14.65
N LEU A 150 -5.68 -20.87 13.73
CA LEU A 150 -5.19 -22.22 13.84
C LEU A 150 -4.48 -22.43 15.16
N ASP A 151 -3.86 -21.38 15.65
CA ASP A 151 -3.15 -21.48 16.92
C ASP A 151 -4.08 -21.78 18.06
N GLY A 152 -5.24 -21.21 18.03
CA GLY A 152 -6.21 -21.43 19.08
C GLY A 152 -6.76 -22.83 19.09
N LEU A 153 -6.72 -23.47 17.95
CA LEU A 153 -7.24 -24.83 17.85
C LEU A 153 -6.21 -25.86 18.21
N ALA A 154 -4.97 -25.46 18.27
CA ALA A 154 -3.89 -26.39 18.55
C ALA A 154 -3.75 -26.72 20.02
N SER A 155 -4.43 -26.05 20.91
CA SER A 155 -4.29 -26.33 22.36
C SER A 155 -5.19 -27.41 22.89
#